data_445f41c48b79c0018d2485292f4c393d
#
_entry.id   445f41c48b79c0018d2485292f4c393d
#
_cell.length_a   1.000
_cell.length_b   1.000
_cell.length_c   1.000
_cell.angle_alpha   90.00
_cell.angle_beta   90.00
_cell.angle_gamma   90.00
#
_symmetry.space_group_name_H-M   'P 1'
#
loop_
_entity.id
_entity.type
_entity.pdbx_description
1 polymer ?
#
loop_
_entity_poly.entity_id
_entity_poly.type
_entity_poly.pdbx_seq_one_letter_code
_entity_poly.pdbx_strand_id
1 'polypeptide(L)'
;MREQYNPPTIKEGKQVPIIINNFNRLTTLCKLIDALELRGYNNIYIIDNASTYPPLLEYYKTCPYKIFFLKENLGFKALWKSGLNRQLCKDYFIYTDSDVVPASYCPEDFIDYFLAQLKKHPFARKVGFSLRIDNLPDFYRSPSNRERLL
;
A
#
# COMPACT_ATOMS: atom_id res chain seq x y z
N MET A 1 34.82 -8.21 10.51
CA MET A 1 33.62 -8.42 11.35
C MET A 1 32.42 -7.97 10.53
N ARG A 2 31.48 -8.85 10.24
CA ARG A 2 30.19 -8.43 9.64
C ARG A 2 29.40 -7.82 10.77
N GLU A 3 29.09 -6.53 10.71
CA GLU A 3 28.12 -5.91 11.60
C GLU A 3 26.84 -6.73 11.55
N GLN A 4 26.43 -7.21 12.70
CA GLN A 4 25.18 -7.93 12.86
C GLN A 4 24.07 -6.90 12.65
N TYR A 5 23.43 -6.94 11.48
CA TYR A 5 22.24 -6.14 11.22
C TYR A 5 21.17 -6.54 12.22
N ASN A 6 21.00 -5.71 13.23
CA ASN A 6 19.85 -5.76 14.12
C ASN A 6 18.73 -4.99 13.44
N PRO A 7 17.71 -5.66 12.88
CA PRO A 7 16.56 -4.95 12.34
C PRO A 7 15.93 -4.13 13.47
N PRO A 8 15.61 -2.85 13.23
CA PRO A 8 14.92 -2.05 14.21
C PRO A 8 13.66 -2.77 14.66
N THR A 9 13.43 -2.77 15.95
CA THR A 9 12.30 -3.47 16.56
C THR A 9 11.04 -2.62 16.30
N ILE A 10 10.46 -2.72 15.11
CA ILE A 10 9.07 -2.30 14.93
C ILE A 10 8.25 -3.26 15.78
N LYS A 11 7.84 -2.78 16.93
CA LYS A 11 7.13 -3.59 17.92
C LYS A 11 5.71 -3.92 17.45
N GLU A 12 5.16 -3.08 16.55
CA GLU A 12 3.77 -3.18 16.11
C GLU A 12 3.63 -2.77 14.63
N GLY A 13 2.85 -3.51 13.86
CA GLY A 13 2.53 -3.20 12.47
C GLY A 13 1.88 -1.82 12.27
N LYS A 14 1.28 -1.27 13.32
CA LYS A 14 0.70 0.08 13.34
C LYS A 14 1.72 1.21 13.16
N GLN A 15 3.00 0.96 13.42
CA GLN A 15 4.07 1.93 13.22
C GLN A 15 4.64 1.94 11.81
N VAL A 16 4.33 0.91 11.01
CA VAL A 16 4.80 0.81 9.62
C VAL A 16 4.17 1.92 8.79
N PRO A 17 4.97 2.74 8.08
CA PRO A 17 4.41 3.74 7.19
C PRO A 17 3.70 3.08 6.00
N ILE A 18 2.48 3.54 5.72
CA ILE A 18 1.66 3.11 4.61
C ILE A 18 1.63 4.25 3.58
N ILE A 19 2.23 4.02 2.43
CA ILE A 19 2.39 5.00 1.38
C ILE A 19 1.44 4.63 0.24
N ILE A 20 0.45 5.48 0.00
CA ILE A 20 -0.60 5.28 -1.00
C ILE A 20 -0.29 6.13 -2.23
N ASN A 21 -0.11 5.49 -3.37
CA ASN A 21 0.02 6.16 -4.66
C ASN A 21 -1.38 6.42 -5.24
N ASN A 22 -1.75 7.68 -5.44
CA ASN A 22 -3.07 8.06 -5.93
C ASN A 22 -3.00 8.95 -7.18
N PHE A 23 -3.88 8.69 -8.13
CA PHE A 23 -4.10 9.52 -9.31
C PHE A 23 -5.58 9.56 -9.66
N ASN A 24 -6.20 10.74 -9.48
CA ASN A 24 -7.60 11.01 -9.83
C ASN A 24 -8.65 10.03 -9.26
N ARG A 25 -8.35 9.38 -8.13
CA ARG A 25 -9.26 8.41 -7.48
C ARG A 25 -9.63 8.90 -6.09
N LEU A 26 -10.88 9.30 -5.89
CA LEU A 26 -11.41 9.70 -4.58
C LEU A 26 -12.08 8.53 -3.86
N THR A 27 -13.04 7.88 -4.51
CA THR A 27 -13.87 6.86 -3.86
C THR A 27 -13.07 5.68 -3.33
N THR A 28 -12.14 5.16 -4.13
CA THR A 28 -11.30 4.02 -3.71
C THR A 28 -10.28 4.44 -2.68
N LEU A 29 -9.71 5.64 -2.79
CA LEU A 29 -8.81 6.20 -1.78
C LEU A 29 -9.51 6.29 -0.41
N CYS A 30 -10.71 6.86 -0.34
CA CYS A 30 -11.48 6.93 0.90
C CYS A 30 -11.77 5.54 1.48
N LYS A 31 -12.22 4.58 0.65
CA LYS A 31 -12.45 3.20 1.10
C LYS A 31 -11.19 2.54 1.65
N LEU A 32 -10.03 2.78 1.05
CA LEU A 32 -8.77 2.25 1.54
C LEU A 32 -8.41 2.87 2.89
N ILE A 33 -8.50 4.20 3.02
CA ILE A 33 -8.22 4.91 4.26
C ILE A 33 -9.15 4.42 5.37
N ASP A 34 -10.46 4.35 5.12
CA ASP A 34 -11.45 3.86 6.09
C ASP A 34 -11.12 2.42 6.55
N ALA A 35 -10.73 1.54 5.60
CA ALA A 35 -10.37 0.16 5.92
C ALA A 35 -9.10 0.06 6.77
N LEU A 36 -8.16 0.97 6.59
CA LEU A 36 -6.93 1.05 7.39
C LEU A 36 -7.21 1.63 8.78
N GLU A 37 -7.95 2.74 8.86
CA GLU A 37 -8.33 3.40 10.12
C GLU A 37 -9.15 2.48 11.02
N LEU A 38 -10.11 1.73 10.45
CA LEU A 38 -10.93 0.75 11.18
C LEU A 38 -10.05 -0.30 11.89
N ARG A 39 -8.87 -0.57 11.35
CA ARG A 39 -7.88 -1.51 11.92
C ARG A 39 -6.82 -0.81 12.80
N GLY A 40 -6.94 0.50 12.99
CA GLY A 40 -6.02 1.31 13.80
C GLY A 40 -4.70 1.65 13.10
N TYR A 41 -4.64 1.56 11.77
CA TYR A 41 -3.48 1.97 10.98
C TYR A 41 -3.61 3.43 10.56
N ASN A 42 -2.85 4.32 11.21
CA ASN A 42 -2.93 5.77 11.01
C ASN A 42 -1.62 6.39 10.52
N ASN A 43 -0.55 5.60 10.36
CA ASN A 43 0.72 6.10 9.83
C ASN A 43 0.68 6.10 8.29
N ILE A 44 -0.20 6.93 7.73
CA ILE A 44 -0.55 6.99 6.31
C ILE A 44 0.08 8.21 5.66
N TYR A 45 0.62 8.02 4.47
CA TYR A 45 1.14 9.05 3.57
C TYR A 45 0.51 8.85 2.20
N ILE A 46 0.18 9.96 1.52
CA ILE A 46 -0.39 9.93 0.18
C ILE A 46 0.58 10.60 -0.78
N ILE A 47 0.90 9.94 -1.87
CA ILE A 47 1.58 10.54 -3.02
C ILE A 47 0.50 10.85 -4.05
N ASP A 48 0.20 12.12 -4.23
CA ASP A 48 -0.68 12.57 -5.31
C ASP A 48 0.12 12.72 -6.60
N ASN A 49 -0.19 11.85 -7.54
CA ASN A 49 0.56 11.68 -8.78
C ASN A 49 0.06 12.67 -9.87
N ALA A 50 0.01 13.98 -9.53
CA ALA A 50 -0.48 15.07 -10.34
C ALA A 50 -1.96 14.95 -10.71
N SER A 51 -2.81 14.71 -9.73
CA SER A 51 -4.26 14.64 -9.93
C SER A 51 -4.86 16.00 -10.32
N THR A 52 -5.91 15.94 -11.13
CA THR A 52 -6.66 17.10 -11.62
C THR A 52 -8.15 17.03 -11.29
N TYR A 53 -8.61 15.94 -10.68
CA TYR A 53 -10.01 15.71 -10.34
C TYR A 53 -10.47 16.62 -9.18
N PRO A 54 -11.36 17.63 -9.43
CA PRO A 54 -11.68 18.65 -8.45
C PRO A 54 -12.23 18.12 -7.11
N PRO A 55 -13.13 17.09 -7.06
CA PRO A 55 -13.60 16.54 -5.80
C PRO A 55 -12.47 15.92 -4.94
N LEU A 56 -11.46 15.32 -5.57
CA LEU A 56 -10.30 14.79 -4.86
C LEU A 56 -9.45 15.91 -4.27
N LEU A 57 -9.21 16.98 -5.05
CA LEU A 57 -8.43 18.12 -4.59
C LEU A 57 -9.14 18.85 -3.43
N GLU A 58 -10.47 18.88 -3.44
CA GLU A 58 -11.25 19.43 -2.32
C GLU A 58 -11.13 18.54 -1.07
N TYR A 59 -11.25 17.22 -1.23
CA TYR A 59 -11.04 16.26 -0.14
C TYR A 59 -9.66 16.44 0.52
N TYR A 60 -8.64 16.67 -0.26
CA TYR A 60 -7.28 16.85 0.26
C TYR A 60 -7.12 18.03 1.21
N LYS A 61 -7.97 19.05 1.13
CA LYS A 61 -7.94 20.20 2.05
C LYS A 61 -8.29 19.84 3.49
N THR A 62 -9.06 18.76 3.69
CA THR A 62 -9.50 18.30 5.01
C THR A 62 -8.90 16.94 5.39
N CYS A 63 -8.14 16.31 4.50
CA CYS A 63 -7.49 15.04 4.75
C CYS A 63 -6.47 15.16 5.89
N PRO A 64 -6.53 14.32 6.93
CA PRO A 64 -5.63 14.43 8.09
C PRO A 64 -4.21 13.93 7.80
N TYR A 65 -4.01 13.26 6.67
CA TYR A 65 -2.74 12.63 6.32
C TYR A 65 -1.86 13.55 5.48
N LYS A 66 -0.55 13.34 5.56
CA LYS A 66 0.39 14.10 4.76
C LYS A 66 0.32 13.70 3.29
N ILE A 67 0.13 14.69 2.43
CA ILE A 67 0.04 14.53 0.98
C ILE A 67 1.29 15.14 0.33
N PHE A 68 1.93 14.37 -0.54
CA PHE A 68 3.04 14.82 -1.38
C PHE A 68 2.50 15.02 -2.80
N PHE A 69 2.34 16.27 -3.20
CA PHE A 69 1.87 16.64 -4.52
C PHE A 69 3.02 16.62 -5.53
N LEU A 70 2.93 15.73 -6.51
CA LEU A 70 3.90 15.67 -7.60
C LEU A 70 3.49 16.64 -8.73
N LYS A 71 4.47 17.14 -9.46
CA LYS A 71 4.24 18.04 -10.59
C LYS A 71 3.77 17.32 -11.87
N GLU A 72 4.07 16.03 -11.97
CA GLU A 72 3.72 15.17 -13.10
C GLU A 72 3.40 13.77 -12.63
N ASN A 73 2.66 13.02 -13.44
CA ASN A 73 2.35 11.62 -13.17
C ASN A 73 3.56 10.74 -13.46
N LEU A 74 4.19 10.21 -12.41
CA LEU A 74 5.35 9.33 -12.47
C LEU A 74 4.99 7.84 -12.52
N GLY A 75 3.69 7.52 -12.59
CA GLY A 75 3.17 6.16 -12.67
C GLY A 75 3.34 5.37 -11.37
N PHE A 76 3.36 4.04 -11.49
CA PHE A 76 3.45 3.13 -10.35
C PHE A 76 4.79 3.20 -9.58
N LYS A 77 5.82 3.79 -10.17
CA LYS A 77 7.13 4.01 -9.55
C LYS A 77 7.28 5.39 -8.90
N ALA A 78 6.17 6.10 -8.67
CA ALA A 78 6.17 7.48 -8.15
C ALA A 78 7.01 7.63 -6.88
N LEU A 79 6.92 6.71 -5.93
CA LEU A 79 7.69 6.70 -4.68
C LEU A 79 9.22 6.80 -4.92
N TRP A 80 9.75 6.05 -5.89
CA TRP A 80 11.18 6.02 -6.19
C TRP A 80 11.61 7.14 -7.12
N LYS A 81 10.83 7.40 -8.17
CA LYS A 81 11.15 8.45 -9.14
C LYS A 81 11.11 9.85 -8.55
N SER A 82 10.25 10.09 -7.57
CA SER A 82 10.19 11.36 -6.81
C SER A 82 11.31 11.50 -5.78
N GLY A 83 11.99 10.42 -5.43
CA GLY A 83 12.98 10.39 -4.36
C GLY A 83 12.40 10.31 -2.94
N LEU A 84 11.07 10.27 -2.79
CA LEU A 84 10.39 10.17 -1.48
C LEU A 84 10.73 8.89 -0.72
N ASN A 85 11.15 7.83 -1.41
CA ASN A 85 11.62 6.61 -0.77
C ASN A 85 12.78 6.85 0.20
N ARG A 86 13.65 7.82 -0.06
CA ARG A 86 14.77 8.17 0.81
C ARG A 86 14.30 8.73 2.16
N GLN A 87 13.15 9.38 2.18
CA GLN A 87 12.55 9.97 3.37
C GLN A 87 11.65 8.98 4.10
N LEU A 88 10.80 8.24 3.38
CA LEU A 88 9.71 7.44 3.93
C LEU A 88 10.09 5.98 4.20
N CYS A 89 11.07 5.43 3.46
CA CYS A 89 11.42 4.02 3.51
C CYS A 89 12.72 3.78 4.28
N LYS A 90 12.76 4.20 5.55
CA LYS A 90 13.95 3.98 6.40
C LYS A 90 14.09 2.55 6.88
N ASP A 91 12.95 1.85 6.96
CA ASP A 91 12.83 0.48 7.42
C ASP A 91 11.69 -0.19 6.65
N TYR A 92 10.96 -1.11 7.27
CA TYR A 92 9.75 -1.69 6.67
C TYR A 92 8.74 -0.61 6.31
N PHE A 93 8.14 -0.74 5.16
CA PHE A 93 7.10 0.17 4.68
C PHE A 93 6.10 -0.60 3.81
N ILE A 94 4.91 -0.04 3.66
CA ILE A 94 3.91 -0.51 2.71
C ILE A 94 3.82 0.51 1.58
N TYR A 95 3.83 0.03 0.36
CA TYR A 95 3.53 0.83 -0.82
C TYR A 95 2.39 0.18 -1.58
N THR A 96 1.33 0.92 -1.83
CA THR A 96 0.10 0.43 -2.45
C THR A 96 -0.53 1.46 -3.37
N ASP A 97 -1.29 1.00 -4.35
CA ASP A 97 -2.18 1.86 -5.10
C ASP A 97 -3.48 2.10 -4.33
N SER A 98 -4.15 3.21 -4.60
CA SER A 98 -5.35 3.66 -3.88
C SER A 98 -6.61 2.81 -4.12
N ASP A 99 -6.56 1.85 -5.03
CA ASP A 99 -7.64 0.92 -5.35
C ASP A 99 -7.45 -0.49 -4.79
N VAL A 100 -6.38 -0.72 -4.04
CA VAL A 100 -6.12 -1.99 -3.37
C VAL A 100 -6.66 -1.94 -1.94
N VAL A 101 -7.94 -2.25 -1.80
CA VAL A 101 -8.63 -2.21 -0.49
C VAL A 101 -8.63 -3.61 0.13
N PRO A 102 -8.20 -3.77 1.40
CA PRO A 102 -8.29 -5.02 2.11
C PRO A 102 -9.74 -5.50 2.18
N ALA A 103 -9.97 -6.80 1.96
CA ALA A 103 -11.29 -7.40 2.10
C ALA A 103 -11.82 -7.23 3.53
N SER A 104 -13.14 -7.20 3.70
CA SER A 104 -13.78 -7.01 5.02
C SER A 104 -13.38 -8.09 6.03
N TYR A 105 -13.14 -9.31 5.58
CA TYR A 105 -12.68 -10.44 6.39
C TYR A 105 -11.15 -10.50 6.59
N CYS A 106 -10.40 -9.54 6.04
CA CYS A 106 -8.97 -9.44 6.30
C CYS A 106 -8.72 -9.15 7.79
N PRO A 107 -7.85 -9.92 8.46
CA PRO A 107 -7.54 -9.71 9.87
C PRO A 107 -7.08 -8.28 10.18
N GLU A 108 -7.35 -7.82 11.40
CA GLU A 108 -6.97 -6.48 11.85
C GLU A 108 -5.45 -6.32 11.98
N ASP A 109 -4.74 -7.40 12.25
CA ASP A 109 -3.29 -7.47 12.45
C ASP A 109 -2.50 -7.92 11.20
N PHE A 110 -3.06 -7.73 10.00
CA PHE A 110 -2.46 -8.25 8.77
C PHE A 110 -1.03 -7.73 8.52
N ILE A 111 -0.70 -6.51 8.98
CA ILE A 111 0.65 -5.97 8.82
C ILE A 111 1.63 -6.70 9.74
N ASP A 112 1.23 -7.01 10.99
CA ASP A 112 2.04 -7.81 11.91
C ASP A 112 2.29 -9.21 11.35
N TYR A 113 1.27 -9.81 10.72
CA TYR A 113 1.41 -11.08 10.01
C TYR A 113 2.44 -10.98 8.88
N PHE A 114 2.39 -9.93 8.05
CA PHE A 114 3.35 -9.72 6.98
C PHE A 114 4.76 -9.52 7.50
N LEU A 115 4.95 -8.76 8.58
CA LEU A 115 6.24 -8.59 9.23
C LEU A 115 6.80 -9.92 9.73
N ALA A 116 5.95 -10.75 10.35
CA ALA A 116 6.34 -12.08 10.81
C ALA A 116 6.78 -12.97 9.63
N GLN A 117 6.07 -12.92 8.49
CA GLN A 117 6.46 -13.67 7.30
C GLN A 117 7.80 -13.21 6.74
N LEU A 118 8.06 -11.91 6.66
CA LEU A 118 9.37 -11.39 6.21
C LEU A 118 10.50 -11.84 7.14
N LYS A 119 10.29 -11.82 8.46
CA LYS A 119 11.28 -12.31 9.44
C LYS A 119 11.54 -13.81 9.31
N LYS A 120 10.49 -14.60 9.04
CA LYS A 120 10.58 -16.05 8.86
C LYS A 120 11.30 -16.44 7.55
N HIS A 121 11.22 -15.57 6.55
CA HIS A 121 11.77 -15.82 5.21
C HIS A 121 12.84 -14.76 4.84
N PRO A 122 14.07 -14.85 5.37
CA PRO A 122 15.08 -13.78 5.27
C PRO A 122 15.54 -13.47 3.84
N PHE A 123 15.26 -14.34 2.88
CA PHE A 123 15.53 -14.09 1.46
C PHE A 123 14.37 -13.38 0.75
N ALA A 124 13.18 -13.32 1.36
CA ALA A 124 12.04 -12.58 0.83
C ALA A 124 12.26 -11.08 1.02
N ARG A 125 12.12 -10.31 -0.05
CA ARG A 125 12.27 -8.85 -0.01
C ARG A 125 10.95 -8.12 0.10
N LYS A 126 9.84 -8.80 -0.15
CA LYS A 126 8.48 -8.28 -0.08
C LYS A 126 7.48 -9.38 0.22
N VAL A 127 6.37 -9.00 0.80
CA VAL A 127 5.18 -9.81 1.01
C VAL A 127 3.96 -8.95 0.69
N GLY A 128 2.86 -9.53 0.31
CA GLY A 128 1.64 -8.79 0.01
C GLY A 128 0.43 -9.70 -0.12
N PHE A 129 -0.72 -9.09 -0.31
CA PHE A 129 -1.97 -9.79 -0.61
C PHE A 129 -1.96 -10.42 -2.00
N SER A 130 -2.69 -11.52 -2.14
CA SER A 130 -3.17 -11.96 -3.46
C SER A 130 -4.39 -11.14 -3.88
N LEU A 131 -4.55 -10.94 -5.17
CA LEU A 131 -5.77 -10.32 -5.70
C LEU A 131 -6.93 -11.31 -5.66
N ARG A 132 -8.11 -10.80 -5.34
CA ARG A 132 -9.34 -11.57 -5.42
C ARG A 132 -9.68 -11.85 -6.88
N ILE A 133 -9.94 -13.13 -7.21
CA ILE A 133 -10.20 -13.59 -8.59
C ILE A 133 -11.57 -14.26 -8.75
N ASP A 134 -12.30 -14.48 -7.67
CA ASP A 134 -13.62 -15.14 -7.68
C ASP A 134 -14.75 -14.29 -8.29
N ASN A 135 -14.54 -12.98 -8.37
CA ASN A 135 -15.45 -12.02 -8.98
C ASN A 135 -15.05 -11.57 -10.38
N LEU A 136 -14.08 -12.25 -11.02
CA LEU A 136 -13.71 -11.94 -12.38
C LEU A 136 -14.84 -12.33 -13.35
N PRO A 137 -15.15 -11.48 -14.36
CA PRO A 137 -16.07 -11.81 -15.43
C PRO A 137 -15.70 -13.11 -16.15
N ASP A 138 -16.70 -13.86 -16.62
CA ASP A 138 -16.50 -15.20 -17.19
C ASP A 138 -15.53 -15.24 -18.39
N PHE A 139 -15.42 -14.15 -19.15
CA PHE A 139 -14.48 -14.07 -20.27
C PHE A 139 -12.99 -14.10 -19.83
N TYR A 140 -12.67 -13.82 -18.55
CA TYR A 140 -11.32 -14.01 -18.00
C TYR A 140 -11.07 -15.43 -17.49
N ARG A 141 -12.13 -16.26 -17.41
CA ARG A 141 -12.08 -17.65 -16.90
C ARG A 141 -11.80 -18.67 -18.00
N SER A 142 -10.99 -18.33 -19.01
CA SER A 142 -10.67 -19.29 -20.09
C SER A 142 -9.91 -20.50 -19.53
N PRO A 143 -10.10 -21.71 -20.11
CA PRO A 143 -9.41 -22.94 -19.66
C PRO A 143 -7.88 -22.81 -19.61
N SER A 144 -7.30 -22.05 -20.56
CA SER A 144 -5.84 -21.79 -20.62
C SER A 144 -5.31 -20.94 -19.47
N ASN A 145 -6.17 -20.21 -18.75
CA ASN A 145 -5.77 -19.41 -17.59
C ASN A 145 -5.90 -20.18 -16.26
N ARG A 146 -6.67 -21.28 -16.23
CA ARG A 146 -6.81 -22.11 -15.02
C ARG A 146 -5.52 -22.87 -14.68
N GLU A 147 -4.73 -23.26 -15.67
CA GLU A 147 -3.48 -24.01 -15.46
C GLU A 147 -2.32 -23.13 -14.98
N ARG A 148 -2.44 -21.78 -15.09
CA ARG A 148 -1.41 -20.85 -14.63
C ARG A 148 -1.62 -20.34 -13.20
N LEU A 149 -2.74 -20.68 -12.56
CA LEU A 149 -3.13 -20.21 -11.23
C LEU A 149 -3.08 -21.31 -10.16
N LEU A 150 -2.63 -22.51 -10.52
CA LEU A 150 -2.30 -23.61 -9.64
C LEU A 150 -0.78 -23.81 -9.57
#